data_f3c1c9396830aed46fb245da7474d649
#
_entry.id   f3c1c9396830aed46fb245da7474d649
#
_cell.length_a   1.000
_cell.length_b   1.000
_cell.length_c   1.000
_cell.angle_alpha   90.00
_cell.angle_beta   90.00
_cell.angle_gamma   90.00
#
_symmetry.space_group_name_H-M   'P 1'
#
loop_
_entity.id
_entity.type
_entity.pdbx_description
1 polymer ?
#
loop_
_entity_poly.entity_id
_entity_poly.type
_entity_poly.pdbx_seq_one_letter_code
_entity_poly.pdbx_strand_id
1 'polypeptide(L)'
;MLFRRFKMVLCECGGYQSIDEPMATAEGGQRLPLIVVMTAVLRLFKEEAIAHLSSLSEVARTVEDISWVLTIPAIYDDYSKRFMRVAAHKAGIISTVDSSSLQLCLEPEAACLAMTSSEAPHLARPGTKVMILDCGGGTVNITTHEVLSMDPLRLKEMLPPTGGAWGSTCVDSAFMKWCEDFLGDQHYTQLRGTASFYNLLTQWETGKTAFGGGQDERIRLNMVEVSRHGDIDDSKMQELRAAFNDGQPPERHVKGTKLIVVLPSSLVRSFFDPTIANIVNCLRDTRRNPLFGRLQYVFLVGGFSSSPLLQAAARTELEGEGCAVVAALRPGVAIVRGAALFANNAEVFTTRKARLTYGVISSIVYNHRNPEHVHRRTASPVFDDDGKEMIDTFSSHIKVGEDIPQDGVCPVQSYVPVLRTQSEIFFRVLASHKSNISFPDKDATFPVGEVTV
;
A
#
# COMPACT_ATOMS: atom_id res chain seq x y z
N MET A 1 12.51 6.10 21.98
CA MET A 1 12.12 4.86 21.26
C MET A 1 11.87 5.23 19.81
N LEU A 2 12.57 4.64 18.83
CA LEU A 2 12.45 4.96 17.39
C LEU A 2 11.74 3.81 16.68
N PHE A 3 10.56 4.09 16.13
CA PHE A 3 9.81 3.17 15.29
C PHE A 3 9.99 3.53 13.82
N ARG A 4 10.38 2.56 13.00
CA ARG A 4 10.51 2.70 11.54
C ARG A 4 9.61 1.71 10.83
N ARG A 5 9.15 2.07 9.62
CA ARG A 5 8.36 1.19 8.75
C ARG A 5 7.08 0.62 9.41
N PHE A 6 6.63 1.20 10.52
CA PHE A 6 5.48 0.69 11.28
C PHE A 6 4.18 0.68 10.46
N LYS A 7 4.04 1.55 9.45
CA LYS A 7 2.91 1.55 8.51
C LYS A 7 2.80 0.23 7.73
N MET A 8 3.94 -0.45 7.49
CA MET A 8 3.98 -1.73 6.75
C MET A 8 3.31 -2.88 7.49
N VAL A 9 3.23 -2.81 8.80
CA VAL A 9 2.53 -3.82 9.63
C VAL A 9 1.08 -3.98 9.16
N LEU A 10 0.40 -2.92 8.72
CA LEU A 10 -0.96 -3.00 8.17
C LEU A 10 -1.02 -3.59 6.75
N CYS A 11 0.09 -3.64 6.02
CA CYS A 11 0.15 -4.27 4.70
C CYS A 11 0.37 -5.79 4.77
N GLU A 12 0.97 -6.25 5.87
CA GLU A 12 1.32 -7.66 6.09
C GLU A 12 0.19 -8.42 6.80
N CYS A 13 -0.85 -7.69 7.21
CA CYS A 13 -1.92 -8.22 8.05
C CYS A 13 -3.04 -8.83 7.20
N GLY A 14 -3.10 -10.15 7.17
CA GLY A 14 -4.32 -10.87 6.87
C GLY A 14 -4.91 -11.45 8.16
N GLY A 15 -6.11 -10.98 8.57
CA GLY A 15 -6.89 -11.68 9.58
C GLY A 15 -6.78 -11.23 11.03
N TYR A 16 -6.31 -10.01 11.33
CA TYR A 16 -6.46 -9.46 12.68
C TYR A 16 -7.94 -9.28 13.04
N GLN A 17 -8.29 -9.70 14.26
CA GLN A 17 -9.64 -9.59 14.80
C GLN A 17 -9.80 -8.37 15.73
N SER A 18 -8.70 -7.86 16.29
CA SER A 18 -8.69 -6.74 17.22
C SER A 18 -7.73 -5.63 16.78
N ILE A 19 -8.11 -4.38 17.04
CA ILE A 19 -7.31 -3.18 16.74
C ILE A 19 -5.97 -3.15 17.51
N ASP A 20 -5.87 -3.85 18.65
CA ASP A 20 -4.69 -3.88 19.49
C ASP A 20 -3.71 -5.03 19.14
N GLU A 21 -4.10 -5.97 18.27
CA GLU A 21 -3.25 -7.10 17.88
C GLU A 21 -2.00 -6.71 17.09
N PRO A 22 -2.06 -5.79 16.11
CA PRO A 22 -0.86 -5.39 15.38
C PRO A 22 0.16 -4.74 16.29
N MET A 23 1.40 -5.23 16.22
CA MET A 23 2.51 -4.73 17.05
C MET A 23 3.58 -4.07 16.21
N ALA A 24 3.92 -2.82 16.55
CA ALA A 24 5.10 -2.14 16.03
C ALA A 24 6.33 -2.46 16.87
N THR A 25 7.45 -2.71 16.20
CA THR A 25 8.75 -2.97 16.87
C THR A 25 9.67 -1.78 16.65
N ALA A 26 10.22 -1.25 17.74
CA ALA A 26 11.23 -0.21 17.69
C ALA A 26 12.60 -0.77 17.28
N GLU A 27 13.51 0.08 16.84
CA GLU A 27 14.89 -0.28 16.48
C GLU A 27 15.64 -0.97 17.63
N GLY A 28 15.32 -0.65 18.88
CA GLY A 28 15.87 -1.30 20.09
C GLY A 28 15.13 -2.57 20.52
N GLY A 29 14.24 -3.13 19.70
CA GLY A 29 13.51 -4.37 19.95
C GLY A 29 12.27 -4.22 20.85
N GLN A 30 12.01 -3.04 21.42
CA GLN A 30 10.80 -2.82 22.21
C GLN A 30 9.57 -2.87 21.30
N ARG A 31 8.48 -3.45 21.81
CA ARG A 31 7.23 -3.60 21.09
C ARG A 31 6.11 -2.79 21.75
N LEU A 32 5.32 -2.12 20.91
CA LEU A 32 4.08 -1.45 21.33
C LEU A 32 2.94 -1.83 20.37
N PRO A 33 1.68 -1.81 20.84
CA PRO A 33 0.54 -1.90 19.93
C PRO A 33 0.67 -0.83 18.84
N LEU A 34 0.50 -1.22 17.59
CA LEU A 34 0.64 -0.31 16.45
C LEU A 34 -0.28 0.89 16.58
N ILE A 35 -1.49 0.68 17.15
CA ILE A 35 -2.45 1.75 17.37
C ILE A 35 -1.89 2.89 18.22
N VAL A 36 -1.05 2.59 19.22
CA VAL A 36 -0.40 3.61 20.06
C VAL A 36 0.58 4.43 19.24
N VAL A 37 1.42 3.77 18.43
CA VAL A 37 2.43 4.42 17.60
C VAL A 37 1.74 5.28 16.53
N MET A 38 0.73 4.74 15.84
CA MET A 38 -0.01 5.46 14.79
C MET A 38 -0.76 6.68 15.37
N THR A 39 -1.41 6.51 16.52
CA THR A 39 -2.10 7.61 17.22
C THR A 39 -1.13 8.75 17.58
N ALA A 40 0.07 8.42 18.08
CA ALA A 40 1.07 9.43 18.42
C ALA A 40 1.54 10.22 17.19
N VAL A 41 1.78 9.54 16.06
CA VAL A 41 2.18 10.20 14.80
C VAL A 41 1.07 11.10 14.27
N LEU A 42 -0.18 10.62 14.24
CA LEU A 42 -1.31 11.41 13.76
C LEU A 42 -1.58 12.62 14.67
N ARG A 43 -1.40 12.47 15.99
CA ARG A 43 -1.51 13.60 16.93
C ARG A 43 -0.46 14.66 16.66
N LEU A 44 0.79 14.26 16.46
CA LEU A 44 1.86 15.19 16.10
C LEU A 44 1.52 15.96 14.82
N PHE A 45 1.11 15.29 13.76
CA PHE A 45 0.73 15.96 12.51
C PHE A 45 -0.46 16.90 12.68
N LYS A 46 -1.45 16.53 13.48
CA LYS A 46 -2.57 17.41 13.82
C LYS A 46 -2.08 18.69 14.51
N GLU A 47 -1.26 18.54 15.55
CA GLU A 47 -0.77 19.67 16.34
C GLU A 47 0.10 20.61 15.49
N GLU A 48 0.99 20.09 14.68
CA GLU A 48 1.81 20.87 13.75
C GLU A 48 0.96 21.58 12.68
N ALA A 49 -0.04 20.91 12.11
CA ALA A 49 -0.94 21.51 11.13
C ALA A 49 -1.74 22.68 11.73
N ILE A 50 -2.32 22.50 12.93
CA ILE A 50 -3.08 23.54 13.62
C ILE A 50 -2.17 24.72 13.98
N ALA A 51 -0.98 24.46 14.53
CA ALA A 51 -0.01 25.48 14.87
C ALA A 51 0.42 26.30 13.65
N HIS A 52 0.71 25.61 12.55
CA HIS A 52 1.09 26.27 11.29
C HIS A 52 -0.03 27.11 10.72
N LEU A 53 -1.25 26.57 10.62
CA LEU A 53 -2.41 27.30 10.10
C LEU A 53 -2.77 28.52 10.96
N SER A 54 -2.67 28.40 12.29
CA SER A 54 -2.88 29.50 13.22
C SER A 54 -1.81 30.60 13.10
N SER A 55 -0.57 30.23 12.72
CA SER A 55 0.50 31.21 12.47
C SER A 55 0.33 32.03 11.20
N LEU A 56 -0.49 31.53 10.25
CA LEU A 56 -0.79 32.22 8.98
C LEU A 56 -1.98 33.17 9.07
N SER A 57 -2.67 33.22 10.19
CA SER A 57 -3.90 34.03 10.36
C SER A 57 -3.93 34.65 11.76
N GLU A 58 -4.64 35.77 11.91
CA GLU A 58 -4.87 36.40 13.21
C GLU A 58 -5.84 35.61 14.10
N VAL A 59 -6.53 34.63 13.53
CA VAL A 59 -7.50 33.78 14.23
C VAL A 59 -6.88 32.41 14.51
N ALA A 60 -6.88 32.03 15.80
CA ALA A 60 -6.49 30.68 16.19
C ALA A 60 -7.44 29.66 15.56
N ARG A 61 -6.87 28.60 14.97
CA ARG A 61 -7.62 27.50 14.37
C ARG A 61 -7.75 26.36 15.36
N THR A 62 -8.87 25.67 15.27
CA THR A 62 -9.16 24.46 16.03
C THR A 62 -9.25 23.25 15.10
N VAL A 63 -9.38 22.05 15.64
CA VAL A 63 -9.51 20.83 14.84
C VAL A 63 -10.80 20.82 14.02
N GLU A 64 -11.84 21.46 14.50
CA GLU A 64 -13.16 21.57 13.89
C GLU A 64 -13.17 22.52 12.67
N ASP A 65 -12.22 23.45 12.59
CA ASP A 65 -12.06 24.38 11.47
C ASP A 65 -11.39 23.74 10.24
N ILE A 66 -10.98 22.47 10.34
CA ILE A 66 -10.17 21.80 9.33
C ILE A 66 -10.92 20.58 8.79
N SER A 67 -11.05 20.51 7.46
CA SER A 67 -11.47 19.30 6.78
C SER A 67 -10.25 18.38 6.60
N TRP A 68 -10.30 17.23 7.22
CA TRP A 68 -9.16 16.30 7.24
C TRP A 68 -9.25 15.28 6.12
N VAL A 69 -8.16 15.10 5.39
CA VAL A 69 -7.99 13.99 4.44
C VAL A 69 -6.78 13.17 4.87
N LEU A 70 -7.00 11.88 5.10
CA LEU A 70 -5.93 10.94 5.44
C LEU A 70 -5.71 10.02 4.24
N THR A 71 -4.50 10.05 3.69
CA THR A 71 -4.15 9.16 2.58
C THR A 71 -3.73 7.80 3.08
N ILE A 72 -4.17 6.77 2.37
CA ILE A 72 -3.89 5.38 2.68
C ILE A 72 -3.46 4.62 1.42
N PRO A 73 -2.57 3.62 1.53
CA PRO A 73 -2.21 2.77 0.41
C PRO A 73 -3.42 2.11 -0.23
N ALA A 74 -3.39 1.96 -1.55
CA ALA A 74 -4.46 1.29 -2.27
C ALA A 74 -4.61 -0.19 -1.89
N ILE A 75 -3.57 -0.83 -1.37
CA ILE A 75 -3.59 -2.24 -0.94
C ILE A 75 -4.21 -2.44 0.45
N TYR A 76 -4.53 -1.37 1.21
CA TYR A 76 -5.17 -1.51 2.52
C TYR A 76 -6.55 -2.14 2.39
N ASP A 77 -6.80 -3.16 3.20
CA ASP A 77 -8.09 -3.82 3.37
C ASP A 77 -9.05 -2.98 4.25
N ASP A 78 -10.25 -3.47 4.46
CA ASP A 78 -11.26 -2.77 5.25
C ASP A 78 -10.89 -2.70 6.74
N TYR A 79 -10.17 -3.70 7.26
CA TYR A 79 -9.61 -3.65 8.60
C TYR A 79 -8.61 -2.49 8.74
N SER A 80 -7.66 -2.38 7.81
CA SER A 80 -6.64 -1.32 7.81
C SER A 80 -7.25 0.07 7.67
N LYS A 81 -8.29 0.23 6.85
CA LYS A 81 -9.07 1.48 6.75
C LYS A 81 -9.74 1.84 8.08
N ARG A 82 -10.41 0.87 8.70
CA ARG A 82 -11.03 1.05 10.04
C ARG A 82 -9.97 1.38 11.09
N PHE A 83 -8.83 0.68 11.08
CA PHE A 83 -7.70 0.95 11.98
C PHE A 83 -7.25 2.41 11.89
N MET A 84 -7.10 2.95 10.68
CA MET A 84 -6.69 4.35 10.47
C MET A 84 -7.73 5.34 11.00
N ARG A 85 -9.03 5.06 10.87
CA ARG A 85 -10.08 5.89 11.46
C ARG A 85 -10.07 5.85 12.98
N VAL A 86 -9.88 4.67 13.58
CA VAL A 86 -9.73 4.53 15.05
C VAL A 86 -8.49 5.29 15.54
N ALA A 87 -7.36 5.20 14.83
CA ALA A 87 -6.16 5.94 15.17
C ALA A 87 -6.39 7.48 15.11
N ALA A 88 -7.11 7.96 14.08
CA ALA A 88 -7.47 9.37 13.94
C ALA A 88 -8.42 9.84 15.07
N HIS A 89 -9.37 9.01 15.47
CA HIS A 89 -10.22 9.30 16.62
C HIS A 89 -9.42 9.37 17.93
N LYS A 90 -8.56 8.39 18.21
CA LYS A 90 -7.67 8.39 19.39
C LYS A 90 -6.67 9.56 19.37
N ALA A 91 -6.30 10.06 18.19
CA ALA A 91 -5.44 11.25 18.04
C ALA A 91 -6.20 12.58 18.26
N GLY A 92 -7.53 12.54 18.35
CA GLY A 92 -8.40 13.70 18.48
C GLY A 92 -8.48 14.52 17.19
N ILE A 93 -8.40 13.87 16.02
CA ILE A 93 -8.68 14.48 14.70
C ILE A 93 -10.19 14.48 14.44
N ILE A 94 -10.88 13.47 14.90
CA ILE A 94 -12.33 13.31 14.77
C ILE A 94 -12.95 12.94 16.12
N SER A 95 -14.19 13.34 16.35
CA SER A 95 -14.93 13.09 17.58
C SER A 95 -15.46 11.66 17.70
N THR A 96 -15.80 11.04 16.57
CA THR A 96 -16.26 9.63 16.48
C THR A 96 -15.57 8.92 15.31
N VAL A 97 -15.43 7.60 15.38
CA VAL A 97 -14.76 6.80 14.33
C VAL A 97 -15.43 6.98 12.96
N ASP A 98 -16.74 7.17 12.94
CA ASP A 98 -17.53 7.29 11.69
C ASP A 98 -17.79 8.75 11.27
N SER A 99 -17.11 9.71 11.91
CA SER A 99 -17.27 11.14 11.59
C SER A 99 -16.98 11.42 10.11
N SER A 100 -17.86 12.21 9.48
CA SER A 100 -17.71 12.69 8.10
C SER A 100 -16.65 13.78 7.93
N SER A 101 -16.15 14.37 9.04
CA SER A 101 -15.07 15.38 9.00
C SER A 101 -13.71 14.80 8.60
N LEU A 102 -13.56 13.47 8.57
CA LEU A 102 -12.39 12.79 8.04
C LEU A 102 -12.76 12.02 6.78
N GLN A 103 -12.08 12.33 5.69
CA GLN A 103 -12.14 11.58 4.45
C GLN A 103 -10.90 10.69 4.33
N LEU A 104 -11.08 9.45 3.88
CA LEU A 104 -9.99 8.57 3.46
C LEU A 104 -9.84 8.65 1.95
N CYS A 105 -8.65 8.97 1.48
CA CYS A 105 -8.30 9.01 0.06
C CYS A 105 -7.20 7.99 -0.22
N LEU A 106 -7.33 7.23 -1.30
CA LEU A 106 -6.24 6.32 -1.69
C LEU A 106 -5.05 7.12 -2.21
N GLU A 107 -3.83 6.75 -1.82
CA GLU A 107 -2.60 7.42 -2.26
C GLU A 107 -2.55 7.61 -3.79
N PRO A 108 -2.82 6.58 -4.62
CA PRO A 108 -2.82 6.79 -6.07
C PRO A 108 -4.02 7.58 -6.60
N GLU A 109 -5.18 7.62 -5.90
CA GLU A 109 -6.27 8.54 -6.25
C GLU A 109 -5.84 9.99 -6.07
N ALA A 110 -5.26 10.30 -4.91
CA ALA A 110 -4.69 11.62 -4.64
C ALA A 110 -3.63 12.00 -5.70
N ALA A 111 -2.73 11.06 -6.03
CA ALA A 111 -1.73 11.25 -7.06
C ALA A 111 -2.35 11.52 -8.44
N CYS A 112 -3.37 10.75 -8.83
CA CYS A 112 -4.10 10.95 -10.09
C CYS A 112 -4.68 12.36 -10.16
N LEU A 113 -5.31 12.82 -9.09
CA LEU A 113 -5.88 14.16 -9.01
C LEU A 113 -4.82 15.26 -9.13
N ALA A 114 -3.66 15.11 -8.47
CA ALA A 114 -2.55 16.05 -8.61
C ALA A 114 -2.02 16.12 -10.05
N MET A 115 -1.82 14.96 -10.68
CA MET A 115 -1.32 14.89 -12.05
C MET A 115 -2.30 15.49 -13.07
N THR A 116 -3.57 15.11 -12.99
CA THR A 116 -4.60 15.54 -13.95
C THR A 116 -5.05 16.98 -13.77
N SER A 117 -4.98 17.53 -12.55
CA SER A 117 -5.45 18.89 -12.25
C SER A 117 -4.35 19.95 -12.25
N SER A 118 -3.10 19.60 -11.93
CA SER A 118 -2.07 20.61 -11.69
C SER A 118 -0.71 20.34 -12.36
N GLU A 119 -0.25 19.10 -12.44
CA GLU A 119 1.10 18.84 -12.98
C GLU A 119 1.10 18.58 -14.48
N ALA A 120 0.12 17.86 -15.01
CA ALA A 120 0.01 17.54 -16.43
C ALA A 120 -1.43 17.66 -16.95
N PRO A 121 -2.16 18.76 -16.68
CA PRO A 121 -3.57 18.89 -17.06
C PRO A 121 -3.80 18.85 -18.56
N HIS A 122 -2.80 19.24 -19.35
CA HIS A 122 -2.85 19.18 -20.83
C HIS A 122 -2.89 17.75 -21.39
N LEU A 123 -2.49 16.76 -20.61
CA LEU A 123 -2.56 15.34 -21.00
C LEU A 123 -3.93 14.71 -20.66
N ALA A 124 -4.66 15.29 -19.71
CA ALA A 124 -5.96 14.80 -19.30
C ALA A 124 -7.06 15.36 -20.23
N ARG A 125 -7.75 14.48 -20.96
CA ARG A 125 -8.90 14.80 -21.81
C ARG A 125 -9.95 13.70 -21.64
N PRO A 126 -11.24 13.98 -21.86
CA PRO A 126 -12.26 12.94 -21.84
C PRO A 126 -11.89 11.75 -22.75
N GLY A 127 -12.01 10.54 -22.21
CA GLY A 127 -11.59 9.29 -22.87
C GLY A 127 -10.11 8.93 -22.69
N THR A 128 -9.28 9.82 -22.08
CA THR A 128 -7.89 9.47 -21.77
C THR A 128 -7.83 8.44 -20.65
N LYS A 129 -7.09 7.36 -20.89
CA LYS A 129 -6.82 6.32 -19.89
C LYS A 129 -5.43 6.50 -19.34
N VAL A 130 -5.36 6.59 -18.02
CA VAL A 130 -4.12 6.81 -17.27
C VAL A 130 -3.91 5.69 -16.25
N MET A 131 -2.66 5.36 -16.04
CA MET A 131 -2.22 4.47 -14.96
C MET A 131 -1.39 5.29 -13.99
N ILE A 132 -1.67 5.17 -12.72
CA ILE A 132 -0.84 5.73 -11.64
C ILE A 132 0.05 4.61 -11.14
N LEU A 133 1.35 4.83 -11.21
CA LEU A 133 2.37 3.99 -10.61
C LEU A 133 2.94 4.75 -9.40
N ASP A 134 2.36 4.51 -8.24
CA ASP A 134 2.81 5.09 -6.98
C ASP A 134 3.87 4.18 -6.34
N CYS A 135 5.13 4.60 -6.45
CA CYS A 135 6.27 3.90 -5.90
C CYS A 135 6.75 4.61 -4.63
N GLY A 136 6.26 4.15 -3.49
CA GLY A 136 6.61 4.67 -2.17
C GLY A 136 7.84 4.02 -1.54
N GLY A 137 8.07 4.32 -0.28
CA GLY A 137 9.12 3.69 0.52
C GLY A 137 8.80 2.23 0.85
N GLY A 138 7.58 1.93 1.29
CA GLY A 138 7.16 0.59 1.67
C GLY A 138 6.40 -0.16 0.59
N THR A 139 5.49 0.52 -0.08
CA THR A 139 4.54 -0.06 -1.02
C THR A 139 4.71 0.48 -2.42
N VAL A 140 4.29 -0.32 -3.38
CA VAL A 140 3.99 0.10 -4.75
C VAL A 140 2.52 -0.15 -5.00
N ASN A 141 1.80 0.87 -5.48
CA ASN A 141 0.39 0.78 -5.81
C ASN A 141 0.18 1.17 -7.27
N ILE A 142 -0.64 0.40 -7.98
CA ILE A 142 -1.04 0.66 -9.35
C ILE A 142 -2.55 0.82 -9.39
N THR A 143 -3.01 1.95 -9.92
CA THR A 143 -4.42 2.18 -10.23
C THR A 143 -4.58 2.66 -11.66
N THR A 144 -5.75 2.44 -12.22
CA THR A 144 -6.07 2.77 -13.61
C THR A 144 -7.35 3.57 -13.66
N HIS A 145 -7.31 4.69 -14.38
CA HIS A 145 -8.43 5.62 -14.44
C HIS A 145 -8.71 6.04 -15.88
N GLU A 146 -9.98 6.30 -16.15
CA GLU A 146 -10.44 6.98 -17.37
C GLU A 146 -10.92 8.38 -16.98
N VAL A 147 -10.49 9.38 -17.72
CA VAL A 147 -10.99 10.75 -17.59
C VAL A 147 -12.34 10.83 -18.29
N LEU A 148 -13.42 11.08 -17.56
CA LEU A 148 -14.77 11.21 -18.09
C LEU A 148 -15.10 12.65 -18.48
N SER A 149 -14.65 13.62 -17.67
CA SER A 149 -14.87 15.05 -17.85
C SER A 149 -13.73 15.83 -17.23
N MET A 150 -13.49 17.06 -17.70
CA MET A 150 -12.50 17.99 -17.14
C MET A 150 -13.13 19.14 -16.35
N ASP A 151 -14.38 19.49 -16.62
CA ASP A 151 -15.09 20.58 -15.93
C ASP A 151 -16.55 20.16 -15.63
N PRO A 152 -16.85 19.76 -14.40
CA PRO A 152 -15.89 19.42 -13.33
C PRO A 152 -15.10 18.14 -13.67
N LEU A 153 -13.89 18.01 -13.14
CA LEU A 153 -13.09 16.79 -13.32
C LEU A 153 -13.84 15.58 -12.74
N ARG A 154 -13.99 14.55 -13.59
CA ARG A 154 -14.60 13.27 -13.24
C ARG A 154 -13.72 12.15 -13.74
N LEU A 155 -13.42 11.21 -12.87
CA LEU A 155 -12.57 10.04 -13.11
C LEU A 155 -13.35 8.76 -12.80
N LYS A 156 -13.11 7.72 -13.59
CA LYS A 156 -13.63 6.38 -13.37
C LYS A 156 -12.47 5.42 -13.16
N GLU A 157 -12.49 4.62 -12.11
CA GLU A 157 -11.55 3.52 -11.94
C GLU A 157 -11.86 2.40 -12.93
N MET A 158 -10.82 1.92 -13.64
CA MET A 158 -10.99 0.95 -14.72
C MET A 158 -10.80 -0.49 -14.26
N LEU A 159 -9.83 -0.72 -13.38
CA LEU A 159 -9.49 -2.02 -12.81
C LEU A 159 -9.34 -1.88 -11.29
N PRO A 160 -9.58 -2.95 -10.52
CA PRO A 160 -9.25 -2.96 -9.10
C PRO A 160 -7.78 -2.58 -8.88
N PRO A 161 -7.45 -1.80 -7.84
CA PRO A 161 -6.07 -1.49 -7.51
C PRO A 161 -5.24 -2.75 -7.30
N THR A 162 -3.99 -2.71 -7.75
CA THR A 162 -3.01 -3.78 -7.56
C THR A 162 -1.69 -3.21 -7.04
N GLY A 163 -0.76 -4.06 -6.66
CA GLY A 163 0.54 -3.65 -6.15
C GLY A 163 1.08 -4.62 -5.10
N GLY A 164 2.03 -4.14 -4.29
CA GLY A 164 2.62 -4.95 -3.24
C GLY A 164 3.62 -4.21 -2.38
N ALA A 165 4.24 -4.94 -1.45
CA ALA A 165 5.25 -4.43 -0.52
C ALA A 165 6.65 -4.37 -1.19
N TRP A 166 6.76 -3.71 -2.35
CA TRP A 166 7.97 -3.63 -3.18
C TRP A 166 8.55 -2.20 -3.25
N GLY A 167 8.35 -1.41 -2.21
CA GLY A 167 8.89 -0.06 -2.14
C GLY A 167 10.42 -0.01 -1.99
N SER A 168 11.00 1.20 -2.00
CA SER A 168 12.45 1.41 -1.94
C SER A 168 13.12 0.79 -0.70
N THR A 169 12.35 0.51 0.36
CA THR A 169 12.88 -0.15 1.56
C THR A 169 13.29 -1.61 1.32
N CYS A 170 12.83 -2.25 0.24
CA CYS A 170 13.34 -3.56 -0.17
C CYS A 170 14.79 -3.44 -0.65
N VAL A 171 15.11 -2.37 -1.38
CA VAL A 171 16.49 -2.05 -1.82
C VAL A 171 17.37 -1.77 -0.60
N ASP A 172 16.87 -1.03 0.39
CA ASP A 172 17.58 -0.78 1.65
C ASP A 172 17.81 -2.07 2.44
N SER A 173 16.85 -2.98 2.43
CA SER A 173 16.98 -4.28 3.11
C SER A 173 18.04 -5.16 2.45
N ALA A 174 18.12 -5.14 1.11
CA ALA A 174 19.19 -5.83 0.37
C ALA A 174 20.58 -5.22 0.68
N PHE A 175 20.68 -3.90 0.77
CA PHE A 175 21.90 -3.23 1.20
C PHE A 175 22.27 -3.58 2.66
N MET A 176 21.31 -3.58 3.58
CA MET A 176 21.58 -3.95 4.98
C MET A 176 22.03 -5.41 5.11
N LYS A 177 21.43 -6.30 4.31
CA LYS A 177 21.90 -7.70 4.25
C LYS A 177 23.32 -7.80 3.70
N TRP A 178 23.64 -7.02 2.68
CA TRP A 178 25.03 -6.91 2.20
C TRP A 178 25.98 -6.39 3.29
N CYS A 179 25.58 -5.39 4.07
CA CYS A 179 26.40 -4.90 5.20
C CYS A 179 26.66 -6.01 6.24
N GLU A 180 25.66 -6.80 6.56
CA GLU A 180 25.79 -7.95 7.46
C GLU A 180 26.78 -8.99 6.90
N ASP A 181 26.60 -9.37 5.66
CA ASP A 181 27.48 -10.34 4.97
C ASP A 181 28.92 -9.82 4.82
N PHE A 182 29.10 -8.51 4.58
CA PHE A 182 30.40 -7.86 4.42
C PHE A 182 31.15 -7.69 5.73
N LEU A 183 30.47 -7.24 6.80
CA LEU A 183 31.08 -6.98 8.12
C LEU A 183 31.17 -8.24 8.99
N GLY A 184 30.34 -9.23 8.71
CA GLY A 184 30.10 -10.39 9.58
C GLY A 184 29.17 -10.06 10.75
N ASP A 185 28.49 -11.08 11.26
CA ASP A 185 27.41 -10.95 12.26
C ASP A 185 27.83 -10.16 13.51
N GLN A 186 29.05 -10.39 14.01
CA GLN A 186 29.55 -9.75 15.23
C GLN A 186 29.66 -8.24 15.07
N HIS A 187 30.37 -7.76 14.05
CA HIS A 187 30.58 -6.33 13.83
C HIS A 187 29.28 -5.63 13.40
N TYR A 188 28.46 -6.29 12.59
CA TYR A 188 27.15 -5.75 12.16
C TYR A 188 26.21 -5.58 13.37
N THR A 189 26.13 -6.56 14.27
CA THR A 189 25.30 -6.49 15.48
C THR A 189 25.74 -5.36 16.41
N GLN A 190 27.06 -5.15 16.58
CA GLN A 190 27.60 -4.05 17.39
C GLN A 190 27.33 -2.67 16.76
N LEU A 191 27.34 -2.60 15.45
CA LEU A 191 27.11 -1.36 14.71
C LEU A 191 25.63 -0.97 14.69
N ARG A 192 24.72 -1.94 14.57
CA ARG A 192 23.29 -1.73 14.40
C ARG A 192 22.71 -0.88 15.55
N GLY A 193 21.92 0.15 15.19
CA GLY A 193 21.30 1.07 16.14
C GLY A 193 22.20 2.18 16.67
N THR A 194 23.46 2.25 16.23
CA THR A 194 24.40 3.34 16.61
C THR A 194 24.26 4.54 15.66
N ALA A 195 24.74 5.71 16.09
CA ALA A 195 24.82 6.89 15.22
C ALA A 195 25.65 6.64 13.96
N SER A 196 26.70 5.84 14.04
CA SER A 196 27.55 5.46 12.91
C SER A 196 26.80 4.61 11.87
N PHE A 197 25.91 3.74 12.31
CA PHE A 197 25.04 3.00 11.43
C PHE A 197 24.08 3.92 10.66
N TYR A 198 23.48 4.88 11.34
CA TYR A 198 22.60 5.86 10.68
C TYR A 198 23.35 6.76 9.70
N ASN A 199 24.60 7.13 10.00
CA ASN A 199 25.46 7.84 9.04
C ASN A 199 25.72 6.99 7.79
N LEU A 200 26.02 5.70 7.96
CA LEU A 200 26.18 4.77 6.83
C LEU A 200 24.91 4.68 5.99
N LEU A 201 23.74 4.57 6.63
CA LEU A 201 22.46 4.57 5.91
C LEU A 201 22.18 5.89 5.17
N THR A 202 22.62 7.03 5.71
CA THR A 202 22.49 8.33 5.03
C THR A 202 23.37 8.41 3.79
N GLN A 203 24.59 7.90 3.87
CA GLN A 203 25.48 7.80 2.70
C GLN A 203 24.90 6.88 1.63
N TRP A 204 24.34 5.74 2.07
CA TRP A 204 23.64 4.82 1.19
C TRP A 204 22.44 5.49 0.50
N GLU A 205 21.58 6.18 1.24
CA GLU A 205 20.39 6.86 0.70
C GLU A 205 20.79 7.89 -0.37
N THR A 206 21.85 8.66 -0.12
CA THR A 206 22.39 9.63 -1.08
C THR A 206 22.88 8.93 -2.37
N GLY A 207 23.61 7.84 -2.23
CA GLY A 207 24.10 7.07 -3.37
C GLY A 207 22.97 6.36 -4.13
N LYS A 208 22.04 5.75 -3.39
CA LYS A 208 20.88 5.03 -3.92
C LYS A 208 19.98 5.92 -4.77
N THR A 209 19.67 7.12 -4.29
CA THR A 209 18.76 8.05 -4.99
C THR A 209 19.39 8.62 -6.28
N ALA A 210 20.71 8.75 -6.33
CA ALA A 210 21.44 9.24 -7.51
C ALA A 210 21.77 8.11 -8.51
N PHE A 211 21.65 6.84 -8.13
CA PHE A 211 22.12 5.72 -8.93
C PHE A 211 21.22 5.46 -10.16
N GLY A 212 21.80 5.62 -11.36
CA GLY A 212 21.12 5.39 -12.64
C GLY A 212 21.41 4.03 -13.29
N GLY A 213 22.33 3.25 -12.73
CA GLY A 213 22.67 1.91 -13.23
C GLY A 213 23.72 1.91 -14.36
N GLY A 214 24.40 3.03 -14.61
CA GLY A 214 25.51 3.11 -15.56
C GLY A 214 26.66 2.16 -15.17
N GLN A 215 27.36 1.59 -16.18
CA GLN A 215 28.45 0.62 -15.93
C GLN A 215 29.58 1.17 -15.06
N ASP A 216 29.86 2.47 -15.19
CA ASP A 216 30.94 3.15 -14.45
C ASP A 216 30.49 3.80 -13.15
N GLU A 217 29.19 3.77 -12.85
CA GLU A 217 28.65 4.30 -11.59
C GLU A 217 29.14 3.48 -10.39
N ARG A 218 29.39 4.17 -9.30
CA ARG A 218 29.89 3.56 -8.05
C ARG A 218 29.29 4.28 -6.86
N ILE A 219 28.96 3.55 -5.81
CA ILE A 219 28.63 4.15 -4.52
C ILE A 219 29.83 4.04 -3.60
N ARG A 220 30.25 5.18 -3.05
CA ARG A 220 31.34 5.26 -2.09
C ARG A 220 30.80 5.39 -0.69
N LEU A 221 31.26 4.52 0.21
CA LEU A 221 30.88 4.51 1.61
C LEU A 221 32.14 4.80 2.44
N ASN A 222 32.05 5.78 3.30
CA ASN A 222 33.09 6.09 4.28
C ASN A 222 32.82 5.32 5.57
N MET A 223 33.67 4.38 5.91
CA MET A 223 33.54 3.47 7.03
C MET A 223 34.30 3.94 8.29
N VAL A 224 34.84 5.15 8.30
CA VAL A 224 35.66 5.68 9.42
C VAL A 224 34.89 5.64 10.76
N GLU A 225 33.61 5.99 10.76
CA GLU A 225 32.82 5.93 12.00
C GLU A 225 32.43 4.49 12.37
N VAL A 226 32.20 3.65 11.35
CA VAL A 226 31.95 2.21 11.53
C VAL A 226 33.15 1.54 12.20
N SER A 227 34.36 1.88 11.76
CA SER A 227 35.60 1.32 12.31
C SER A 227 35.77 1.58 13.80
N ARG A 228 35.31 2.72 14.30
CA ARG A 228 35.42 3.08 15.74
C ARG A 228 34.55 2.23 16.66
N HIS A 229 33.44 1.68 16.15
CA HIS A 229 32.52 0.86 16.91
C HIS A 229 32.83 -0.64 16.87
N GLY A 230 33.63 -1.10 15.90
CA GLY A 230 33.84 -2.52 15.64
C GLY A 230 35.30 -2.96 15.72
N ASP A 231 36.23 -2.13 16.21
CA ASP A 231 37.69 -2.39 16.17
C ASP A 231 38.18 -2.79 14.75
N ILE A 232 37.60 -2.18 13.72
CA ILE A 232 37.92 -2.42 12.31
C ILE A 232 38.94 -1.39 11.87
N ASP A 233 40.21 -1.76 11.87
CA ASP A 233 41.29 -0.95 11.29
C ASP A 233 41.42 -1.14 9.77
N ASP A 234 42.40 -0.44 9.16
CA ASP A 234 42.65 -0.53 7.72
C ASP A 234 42.99 -1.97 7.27
N SER A 235 43.71 -2.75 8.12
CA SER A 235 44.07 -4.13 7.83
C SER A 235 42.85 -5.03 7.82
N LYS A 236 42.03 -4.92 8.87
CA LYS A 236 40.78 -5.68 8.98
C LYS A 236 39.83 -5.35 7.85
N MET A 237 39.72 -4.07 7.46
CA MET A 237 38.90 -3.67 6.32
C MET A 237 39.40 -4.28 5.00
N GLN A 238 40.70 -4.47 4.84
CA GLN A 238 41.28 -5.14 3.67
C GLN A 238 40.92 -6.65 3.68
N GLU A 239 41.01 -7.31 4.84
CA GLU A 239 40.60 -8.70 5.01
C GLU A 239 39.12 -8.91 4.66
N LEU A 240 38.24 -8.04 5.18
CA LEU A 240 36.78 -8.09 4.90
C LEU A 240 36.49 -7.96 3.41
N ARG A 241 37.19 -7.01 2.72
CA ARG A 241 37.05 -6.87 1.25
C ARG A 241 37.53 -8.13 0.53
N ALA A 242 38.65 -8.69 0.92
CA ALA A 242 39.19 -9.89 0.30
C ALA A 242 38.26 -11.10 0.50
N ALA A 243 37.78 -11.30 1.73
CA ALA A 243 36.86 -12.36 2.09
C ALA A 243 35.51 -12.24 1.33
N PHE A 244 34.96 -11.01 1.25
CA PHE A 244 33.71 -10.80 0.49
C PHE A 244 33.90 -11.04 -1.02
N ASN A 245 35.02 -10.62 -1.57
CA ASN A 245 35.31 -10.80 -3.01
C ASN A 245 35.63 -12.23 -3.39
N ASP A 246 36.05 -13.07 -2.43
CA ASP A 246 36.31 -14.47 -2.67
C ASP A 246 35.04 -15.21 -3.14
N GLY A 247 35.13 -15.87 -4.28
CA GLY A 247 33.98 -16.54 -4.91
C GLY A 247 32.97 -15.58 -5.63
N GLN A 248 33.16 -14.26 -5.60
CA GLN A 248 32.33 -13.33 -6.36
C GLN A 248 32.93 -13.10 -7.76
N PRO A 249 32.09 -12.87 -8.79
CA PRO A 249 32.57 -12.49 -10.10
C PRO A 249 33.24 -11.10 -10.07
N PRO A 250 34.32 -10.85 -10.88
CA PRO A 250 35.12 -9.62 -10.79
C PRO A 250 34.36 -8.32 -10.87
N GLU A 251 33.25 -8.28 -11.62
CA GLU A 251 32.38 -7.11 -11.75
C GLU A 251 31.62 -6.76 -10.46
N ARG A 252 31.51 -7.70 -9.52
CA ARG A 252 30.90 -7.49 -8.19
C ARG A 252 31.93 -7.20 -7.11
N HIS A 253 33.23 -7.24 -7.42
CA HIS A 253 34.27 -7.00 -6.42
C HIS A 253 34.16 -5.62 -5.80
N VAL A 254 34.01 -5.57 -4.50
CA VAL A 254 34.09 -4.36 -3.69
C VAL A 254 35.53 -3.87 -3.70
N LYS A 255 35.71 -2.59 -4.05
CA LYS A 255 37.01 -1.95 -4.13
C LYS A 255 37.16 -0.90 -3.01
N GLY A 256 38.27 -0.23 -2.96
CA GLY A 256 38.53 0.87 -2.04
C GLY A 256 39.91 0.81 -1.40
N THR A 257 40.19 1.83 -0.62
CA THR A 257 41.46 1.97 0.10
C THR A 257 41.17 2.32 1.54
N LYS A 258 41.94 1.80 2.47
CA LYS A 258 41.71 2.05 3.89
C LYS A 258 40.24 1.78 4.28
N LEU A 259 39.63 2.72 4.97
CA LEU A 259 38.23 2.68 5.43
C LEU A 259 37.20 3.18 4.39
N ILE A 260 37.57 3.32 3.13
CA ILE A 260 36.64 3.62 2.04
C ILE A 260 36.28 2.34 1.32
N VAL A 261 34.98 2.09 1.22
CA VAL A 261 34.40 0.96 0.49
C VAL A 261 33.69 1.50 -0.75
N VAL A 262 33.98 0.91 -1.91
CA VAL A 262 33.40 1.30 -3.20
C VAL A 262 32.62 0.15 -3.78
N LEU A 263 31.31 0.31 -3.82
CA LEU A 263 30.38 -0.67 -4.38
C LEU A 263 30.35 -0.49 -5.91
N PRO A 264 30.60 -1.54 -6.68
CA PRO A 264 30.49 -1.48 -8.15
C PRO A 264 29.03 -1.46 -8.59
N SER A 265 28.79 -0.94 -9.79
CA SER A 265 27.46 -0.82 -10.37
C SER A 265 26.67 -2.14 -10.39
N SER A 266 27.30 -3.24 -10.77
CA SER A 266 26.66 -4.57 -10.83
C SER A 266 26.16 -5.05 -9.47
N LEU A 267 26.92 -4.78 -8.39
CA LEU A 267 26.52 -5.12 -7.03
C LEU A 267 25.35 -4.21 -6.58
N VAL A 268 25.46 -2.89 -6.77
CA VAL A 268 24.39 -1.95 -6.42
C VAL A 268 23.12 -2.29 -7.19
N ARG A 269 23.22 -2.56 -8.48
CA ARG A 269 22.09 -2.95 -9.33
C ARG A 269 21.37 -4.17 -8.81
N SER A 270 22.10 -5.18 -8.32
CA SER A 270 21.48 -6.40 -7.77
C SER A 270 20.60 -6.16 -6.53
N PHE A 271 20.73 -5.03 -5.83
CA PHE A 271 19.85 -4.65 -4.75
C PHE A 271 18.49 -4.13 -5.26
N PHE A 272 18.46 -3.54 -6.47
CA PHE A 272 17.26 -3.03 -7.12
C PHE A 272 16.51 -4.07 -7.93
N ASP A 273 17.22 -5.00 -8.56
CA ASP A 273 16.67 -5.91 -9.58
C ASP A 273 15.41 -6.66 -9.13
N PRO A 274 15.33 -7.27 -7.92
CA PRO A 274 14.13 -7.98 -7.51
C PRO A 274 12.90 -7.06 -7.37
N THR A 275 13.12 -5.88 -6.82
CA THR A 275 12.05 -4.87 -6.64
C THR A 275 11.56 -4.35 -7.98
N ILE A 276 12.47 -3.98 -8.88
CA ILE A 276 12.14 -3.48 -10.21
C ILE A 276 11.44 -4.57 -11.04
N ALA A 277 11.91 -5.83 -10.96
CA ALA A 277 11.27 -6.94 -11.66
C ALA A 277 9.81 -7.13 -11.22
N ASN A 278 9.52 -7.07 -9.92
CA ASN A 278 8.15 -7.15 -9.41
C ASN A 278 7.27 -6.01 -9.93
N ILE A 279 7.80 -4.77 -9.93
CA ILE A 279 7.09 -3.59 -10.44
C ILE A 279 6.80 -3.73 -11.92
N VAL A 280 7.79 -4.09 -12.74
CA VAL A 280 7.65 -4.26 -14.19
C VAL A 280 6.67 -5.39 -14.54
N ASN A 281 6.72 -6.52 -13.82
CA ASN A 281 5.77 -7.60 -14.02
C ASN A 281 4.33 -7.15 -13.71
N CYS A 282 4.13 -6.45 -12.59
CA CYS A 282 2.81 -5.92 -12.23
C CYS A 282 2.29 -4.89 -13.25
N LEU A 283 3.15 -4.01 -13.77
CA LEU A 283 2.81 -3.09 -14.85
C LEU A 283 2.37 -3.84 -16.11
N ARG A 284 3.14 -4.85 -16.51
CA ARG A 284 2.87 -5.68 -17.69
C ARG A 284 1.53 -6.39 -17.57
N ASP A 285 1.26 -7.01 -16.43
CA ASP A 285 0.02 -7.75 -16.17
C ASP A 285 -1.20 -6.81 -16.17
N THR A 286 -1.08 -5.65 -15.51
CA THR A 286 -2.14 -4.64 -15.48
C THR A 286 -2.46 -4.15 -16.89
N ARG A 287 -1.45 -3.86 -17.69
CA ARG A 287 -1.61 -3.37 -19.05
C ARG A 287 -2.23 -4.39 -20.00
N ARG A 288 -1.88 -5.67 -19.84
CA ARG A 288 -2.42 -6.77 -20.65
C ARG A 288 -3.88 -7.11 -20.35
N ASN A 289 -4.46 -6.51 -19.33
CA ASN A 289 -5.86 -6.76 -18.98
C ASN A 289 -6.77 -6.24 -20.12
N PRO A 290 -7.59 -7.10 -20.73
CA PRO A 290 -8.41 -6.73 -21.89
C PRO A 290 -9.46 -5.67 -21.59
N LEU A 291 -9.87 -5.53 -20.33
CA LEU A 291 -10.85 -4.54 -19.88
C LEU A 291 -10.28 -3.12 -19.89
N PHE A 292 -8.95 -2.98 -19.81
CA PHE A 292 -8.32 -1.68 -19.76
C PHE A 292 -8.21 -1.01 -21.16
N GLY A 293 -7.98 -1.79 -22.20
CA GLY A 293 -7.80 -1.30 -23.57
C GLY A 293 -6.49 -0.52 -23.76
N ARG A 294 -6.51 0.56 -24.59
CA ARG A 294 -5.29 1.34 -24.89
C ARG A 294 -4.96 2.31 -23.75
N LEU A 295 -3.79 2.16 -23.14
CA LEU A 295 -3.20 3.06 -22.16
C LEU A 295 -2.46 4.21 -22.88
N GLN A 296 -2.73 5.47 -22.51
CA GLN A 296 -2.04 6.62 -23.08
C GLN A 296 -0.89 7.11 -22.19
N TYR A 297 -1.10 7.16 -20.89
CA TYR A 297 -0.11 7.70 -19.97
C TYR A 297 0.07 6.84 -18.71
N VAL A 298 1.31 6.73 -18.26
CA VAL A 298 1.65 6.26 -16.92
C VAL A 298 2.26 7.41 -16.15
N PHE A 299 1.64 7.77 -15.03
CA PHE A 299 2.14 8.78 -14.12
C PHE A 299 2.95 8.13 -13.00
N LEU A 300 4.23 8.46 -12.92
CA LEU A 300 5.14 7.99 -11.87
C LEU A 300 5.11 8.96 -10.69
N VAL A 301 4.68 8.47 -9.53
CA VAL A 301 4.59 9.24 -8.28
C VAL A 301 5.18 8.45 -7.12
N GLY A 302 5.27 9.08 -5.92
CA GLY A 302 5.92 8.49 -4.76
C GLY A 302 7.44 8.68 -4.78
N GLY A 303 8.08 8.63 -3.61
CA GLY A 303 9.51 8.95 -3.47
C GLY A 303 10.44 8.07 -4.28
N PHE A 304 10.15 6.77 -4.39
CA PHE A 304 10.97 5.82 -5.15
C PHE A 304 10.89 6.04 -6.66
N SER A 305 9.83 6.66 -7.17
CA SER A 305 9.71 7.00 -8.59
C SER A 305 10.76 8.02 -9.05
N SER A 306 11.46 8.68 -8.14
CA SER A 306 12.63 9.53 -8.45
C SER A 306 13.85 8.72 -8.89
N SER A 307 13.89 7.40 -8.67
CA SER A 307 15.01 6.54 -9.09
C SER A 307 15.15 6.50 -10.60
N PRO A 308 16.30 6.93 -11.18
CA PRO A 308 16.52 6.87 -12.62
C PRO A 308 16.44 5.44 -13.16
N LEU A 309 16.88 4.47 -12.36
CA LEU A 309 16.86 3.06 -12.74
C LEU A 309 15.42 2.53 -12.87
N LEU A 310 14.53 2.90 -11.93
CA LEU A 310 13.11 2.55 -12.00
C LEU A 310 12.42 3.23 -13.18
N GLN A 311 12.70 4.53 -13.40
CA GLN A 311 12.15 5.27 -14.54
C GLN A 311 12.56 4.64 -15.87
N ALA A 312 13.85 4.27 -16.03
CA ALA A 312 14.33 3.61 -17.22
C ALA A 312 13.64 2.25 -17.46
N ALA A 313 13.47 1.46 -16.41
CA ALA A 313 12.78 0.16 -16.51
C ALA A 313 11.31 0.32 -16.91
N ALA A 314 10.59 1.28 -16.29
CA ALA A 314 9.20 1.56 -16.64
C ALA A 314 9.06 2.06 -18.09
N ARG A 315 9.97 2.95 -18.57
CA ARG A 315 9.98 3.41 -19.95
C ARG A 315 10.25 2.27 -20.93
N THR A 316 11.25 1.44 -20.66
CA THR A 316 11.59 0.29 -21.51
C THR A 316 10.40 -0.66 -21.66
N GLU A 317 9.60 -0.89 -20.61
CA GLU A 317 8.43 -1.76 -20.67
C GLU A 317 7.26 -1.16 -21.45
N LEU A 318 7.08 0.17 -21.40
CA LEU A 318 5.83 0.82 -21.80
C LEU A 318 5.92 1.66 -23.08
N GLU A 319 7.03 2.35 -23.35
CA GLU A 319 7.12 3.31 -24.46
C GLU A 319 7.13 2.66 -25.84
N GLY A 320 7.56 1.40 -25.95
CA GLY A 320 7.55 0.64 -27.22
C GLY A 320 6.15 0.41 -27.81
N GLU A 321 5.08 0.75 -27.08
CA GLU A 321 3.69 0.49 -27.47
C GLU A 321 2.83 1.78 -27.51
N GLY A 322 3.48 2.94 -27.55
CA GLY A 322 2.80 4.24 -27.68
C GLY A 322 2.15 4.74 -26.39
N CYS A 323 2.62 4.27 -25.24
CA CYS A 323 2.28 4.77 -23.92
C CYS A 323 3.39 5.69 -23.42
N ALA A 324 3.09 6.92 -23.02
CA ALA A 324 4.07 7.85 -22.48
C ALA A 324 4.19 7.71 -20.95
N VAL A 325 5.43 7.65 -20.48
CA VAL A 325 5.75 7.60 -19.03
C VAL A 325 6.12 9.00 -18.55
N VAL A 326 5.31 9.56 -17.66
CA VAL A 326 5.43 10.93 -17.14
C VAL A 326 5.73 10.87 -15.65
N ALA A 327 6.91 11.32 -15.26
CA ALA A 327 7.24 11.46 -13.85
C ALA A 327 6.71 12.78 -13.29
N ALA A 328 6.16 12.76 -12.08
CA ALA A 328 5.76 13.97 -11.38
C ALA A 328 6.99 14.88 -11.14
N LEU A 329 6.80 16.19 -11.20
CA LEU A 329 7.86 17.16 -10.94
C LEU A 329 8.41 17.06 -9.51
N ARG A 330 7.52 16.77 -8.56
CA ARG A 330 7.84 16.56 -7.15
C ARG A 330 7.16 15.28 -6.66
N PRO A 331 7.69 14.10 -7.01
CA PRO A 331 7.02 12.83 -6.74
C PRO A 331 6.66 12.60 -5.28
N GLY A 332 7.52 13.03 -4.35
CA GLY A 332 7.32 12.86 -2.91
C GLY A 332 6.18 13.70 -2.30
N VAL A 333 5.69 14.74 -3.01
CA VAL A 333 4.60 15.62 -2.52
C VAL A 333 3.33 15.55 -3.39
N ALA A 334 3.35 14.79 -4.48
CA ALA A 334 2.19 14.68 -5.38
C ALA A 334 0.94 14.18 -4.63
N ILE A 335 1.10 13.19 -3.77
CA ILE A 335 0.02 12.58 -2.99
C ILE A 335 -0.61 13.60 -2.03
N VAL A 336 0.19 14.33 -1.25
CA VAL A 336 -0.35 15.31 -0.28
C VAL A 336 -1.04 16.48 -0.98
N ARG A 337 -0.53 16.92 -2.14
CA ARG A 337 -1.19 17.93 -2.96
C ARG A 337 -2.53 17.44 -3.51
N GLY A 338 -2.56 16.23 -4.02
CA GLY A 338 -3.79 15.60 -4.48
C GLY A 338 -4.81 15.38 -3.37
N ALA A 339 -4.37 15.01 -2.17
CA ALA A 339 -5.24 14.91 -1.01
C ALA A 339 -5.90 16.26 -0.64
N ALA A 340 -5.15 17.36 -0.69
CA ALA A 340 -5.69 18.69 -0.48
C ALA A 340 -6.72 19.08 -1.57
N LEU A 341 -6.50 18.68 -2.82
CA LEU A 341 -7.48 18.87 -3.90
C LEU A 341 -8.72 17.98 -3.70
N PHE A 342 -8.55 16.76 -3.22
CA PHE A 342 -9.62 15.81 -2.94
C PHE A 342 -10.58 16.34 -1.86
N ALA A 343 -10.09 17.05 -0.84
CA ALA A 343 -10.92 17.66 0.19
C ALA A 343 -12.02 18.58 -0.38
N ASN A 344 -11.72 19.27 -1.48
CA ASN A 344 -12.64 20.19 -2.13
C ASN A 344 -13.52 19.53 -3.20
N ASN A 345 -13.19 18.31 -3.64
CA ASN A 345 -13.93 17.60 -4.68
C ASN A 345 -13.82 16.08 -4.48
N ALA A 346 -14.42 15.60 -3.39
CA ALA A 346 -14.44 14.15 -3.10
C ALA A 346 -15.24 13.35 -4.15
N GLU A 347 -16.10 14.03 -4.92
CA GLU A 347 -16.92 13.43 -5.98
C GLU A 347 -16.17 13.23 -7.31
N VAL A 348 -14.87 13.53 -7.35
CA VAL A 348 -14.05 13.37 -8.56
C VAL A 348 -14.05 11.92 -9.08
N PHE A 349 -14.03 10.93 -8.17
CA PHE A 349 -14.10 9.51 -8.53
C PHE A 349 -15.54 9.03 -8.55
N THR A 350 -16.14 9.01 -9.73
CA THR A 350 -17.55 8.65 -9.92
C THR A 350 -17.82 7.17 -9.66
N THR A 351 -16.81 6.33 -9.85
CA THR A 351 -16.94 4.88 -9.76
C THR A 351 -15.62 4.28 -9.30
N ARG A 352 -15.70 3.33 -8.37
CA ARG A 352 -14.59 2.47 -7.94
C ARG A 352 -14.86 1.03 -8.30
N LYS A 353 -13.84 0.19 -8.34
CA LYS A 353 -13.94 -1.24 -8.57
C LYS A 353 -13.98 -2.01 -7.25
N ALA A 354 -14.93 -2.92 -7.11
CA ALA A 354 -14.95 -3.84 -5.99
C ALA A 354 -13.70 -4.71 -5.99
N ARG A 355 -12.96 -4.74 -4.88
CA ARG A 355 -11.74 -5.56 -4.73
C ARG A 355 -12.03 -7.00 -4.39
N LEU A 356 -13.16 -7.21 -3.73
CA LEU A 356 -13.64 -8.47 -3.25
C LEU A 356 -15.10 -8.64 -3.66
N THR A 357 -15.55 -9.87 -3.67
CA THR A 357 -16.98 -10.18 -3.69
C THR A 357 -17.49 -10.09 -2.25
N TYR A 358 -18.49 -9.25 -2.00
CA TYR A 358 -19.14 -9.11 -0.70
C TYR A 358 -20.54 -9.65 -0.77
N GLY A 359 -20.96 -10.29 0.31
CA GLY A 359 -22.30 -10.84 0.42
C GLY A 359 -22.61 -11.24 1.86
N VAL A 360 -23.80 -11.80 2.03
CA VAL A 360 -24.28 -12.27 3.33
C VAL A 360 -24.60 -13.77 3.28
N ILE A 361 -24.56 -14.41 4.45
CA ILE A 361 -25.13 -15.73 4.58
C ILE A 361 -26.65 -15.57 4.57
N SER A 362 -27.30 -16.30 3.66
CA SER A 362 -28.75 -16.45 3.59
C SER A 362 -29.12 -17.95 3.51
N SER A 363 -30.37 -18.27 3.67
CA SER A 363 -30.83 -19.68 3.65
C SER A 363 -31.72 -19.92 2.43
N ILE A 364 -31.53 -21.06 1.78
CA ILE A 364 -32.38 -21.56 0.69
C ILE A 364 -32.93 -22.95 1.02
N VAL A 365 -34.00 -23.37 0.34
CA VAL A 365 -34.55 -24.69 0.51
C VAL A 365 -33.57 -25.76 0.05
N TYR A 366 -33.30 -26.74 0.89
CA TYR A 366 -32.45 -27.88 0.58
C TYR A 366 -33.01 -28.71 -0.58
N ASN A 367 -32.14 -29.04 -1.54
CA ASN A 367 -32.49 -29.88 -2.67
C ASN A 367 -31.61 -31.15 -2.66
N HIS A 368 -32.23 -32.30 -2.36
CA HIS A 368 -31.58 -33.61 -2.30
C HIS A 368 -31.00 -34.08 -3.66
N ARG A 369 -31.42 -33.46 -4.77
CA ARG A 369 -30.89 -33.74 -6.12
C ARG A 369 -29.68 -32.91 -6.48
N ASN A 370 -29.39 -31.89 -5.69
CA ASN A 370 -28.18 -31.06 -5.93
C ASN A 370 -27.02 -31.65 -5.13
N PRO A 371 -25.96 -32.16 -5.78
CA PRO A 371 -24.80 -32.74 -5.11
C PRO A 371 -24.13 -31.77 -4.12
N GLU A 372 -24.11 -30.46 -4.42
CA GLU A 372 -23.53 -29.45 -3.54
C GLU A 372 -24.32 -29.28 -2.26
N HIS A 373 -25.67 -29.33 -2.33
CA HIS A 373 -26.53 -29.30 -1.14
C HIS A 373 -26.32 -30.55 -0.28
N VAL A 374 -26.22 -31.71 -0.91
CA VAL A 374 -26.01 -33.00 -0.19
C VAL A 374 -24.68 -32.97 0.55
N HIS A 375 -23.60 -32.47 -0.09
CA HIS A 375 -22.27 -32.37 0.53
C HIS A 375 -22.24 -31.44 1.75
N ARG A 376 -23.09 -30.40 1.77
CA ARG A 376 -23.12 -29.33 2.80
C ARG A 376 -24.22 -29.53 3.85
N ARG A 377 -24.96 -30.61 3.76
CA ARG A 377 -26.03 -30.92 4.74
C ARG A 377 -25.43 -31.08 6.13
N THR A 378 -25.92 -30.33 7.10
CA THR A 378 -25.47 -30.41 8.50
C THR A 378 -26.12 -31.58 9.24
N ALA A 379 -25.48 -32.03 10.34
CA ALA A 379 -26.05 -33.05 11.22
C ALA A 379 -27.30 -32.54 11.98
N SER A 380 -27.50 -31.24 12.09
CA SER A 380 -28.61 -30.56 12.73
C SER A 380 -29.28 -29.60 11.75
N PRO A 381 -30.12 -30.10 10.83
CA PRO A 381 -30.75 -29.27 9.81
C PRO A 381 -31.75 -28.28 10.42
N VAL A 382 -31.81 -27.07 9.83
CA VAL A 382 -32.81 -26.05 10.16
C VAL A 382 -33.98 -26.20 9.22
N PHE A 383 -35.21 -26.02 9.73
CA PHE A 383 -36.42 -26.09 8.93
C PHE A 383 -37.15 -24.76 8.99
N ASP A 384 -37.85 -24.40 7.91
CA ASP A 384 -38.76 -23.26 7.87
C ASP A 384 -40.12 -23.64 8.52
N ASP A 385 -41.05 -22.67 8.61
CA ASP A 385 -42.38 -22.88 9.18
C ASP A 385 -43.24 -23.89 8.38
N ASP A 386 -42.91 -24.15 7.12
CA ASP A 386 -43.58 -25.13 6.27
C ASP A 386 -42.94 -26.52 6.37
N GLY A 387 -41.94 -26.70 7.25
CA GLY A 387 -41.20 -27.96 7.45
C GLY A 387 -40.22 -28.30 6.35
N LYS A 388 -39.80 -27.32 5.50
CA LYS A 388 -38.77 -27.52 4.49
C LYS A 388 -37.41 -27.36 5.11
N GLU A 389 -36.51 -28.29 4.83
CA GLU A 389 -35.13 -28.22 5.28
C GLU A 389 -34.42 -27.06 4.55
N MET A 390 -33.67 -26.24 5.29
CA MET A 390 -32.94 -25.08 4.80
C MET A 390 -31.47 -25.35 4.82
N ILE A 391 -30.73 -24.73 3.89
CA ILE A 391 -29.27 -24.77 3.79
C ILE A 391 -28.71 -23.38 3.60
N ASP A 392 -27.56 -23.10 4.22
CA ASP A 392 -26.89 -21.83 4.07
C ASP A 392 -26.31 -21.68 2.67
N THR A 393 -26.47 -20.49 2.11
CA THR A 393 -25.93 -20.06 0.83
C THR A 393 -25.24 -18.70 0.97
N PHE A 394 -24.37 -18.37 0.04
CA PHE A 394 -23.74 -17.05 -0.05
C PHE A 394 -24.53 -16.18 -1.04
N SER A 395 -25.23 -15.19 -0.52
CA SER A 395 -25.93 -14.19 -1.32
C SER A 395 -24.99 -13.02 -1.62
N SER A 396 -24.49 -12.94 -2.85
CA SER A 396 -23.55 -11.90 -3.30
C SER A 396 -24.29 -10.59 -3.55
N HIS A 397 -23.83 -9.49 -2.93
CA HIS A 397 -24.32 -8.12 -3.16
C HIS A 397 -23.53 -7.40 -4.23
N ILE A 398 -22.22 -7.61 -4.24
CA ILE A 398 -21.32 -7.06 -5.24
C ILE A 398 -20.19 -8.05 -5.49
N LYS A 399 -19.74 -8.18 -6.75
CA LYS A 399 -18.67 -9.10 -7.13
C LYS A 399 -17.37 -8.35 -7.38
N VAL A 400 -16.26 -9.02 -7.17
CA VAL A 400 -14.94 -8.47 -7.49
C VAL A 400 -14.90 -7.98 -8.95
N GLY A 401 -14.41 -6.75 -9.14
CA GLY A 401 -14.32 -6.07 -10.44
C GLY A 401 -15.59 -5.34 -10.88
N GLU A 402 -16.72 -5.49 -10.18
CA GLU A 402 -17.93 -4.70 -10.45
C GLU A 402 -17.75 -3.25 -10.03
N ASP A 403 -18.51 -2.36 -10.68
CA ASP A 403 -18.49 -0.92 -10.40
C ASP A 403 -19.24 -0.63 -9.09
N ILE A 404 -18.58 0.06 -8.16
CA ILE A 404 -19.17 0.65 -6.97
C ILE A 404 -19.41 2.12 -7.25
N PRO A 405 -20.67 2.58 -7.36
CA PRO A 405 -20.98 4.00 -7.51
C PRO A 405 -20.48 4.80 -6.30
N GLN A 406 -20.23 6.08 -6.51
CA GLN A 406 -19.70 6.95 -5.47
C GLN A 406 -20.63 7.08 -4.25
N ASP A 407 -21.94 7.09 -4.47
CA ASP A 407 -22.96 7.12 -3.42
C ASP A 407 -23.03 5.80 -2.61
N GLY A 408 -22.27 4.78 -3.04
CA GLY A 408 -22.22 3.48 -2.38
C GLY A 408 -23.52 2.67 -2.50
N VAL A 409 -24.47 3.14 -3.30
CA VAL A 409 -25.76 2.47 -3.47
C VAL A 409 -25.60 1.24 -4.35
N CYS A 410 -25.61 0.07 -3.72
CA CYS A 410 -25.68 -1.22 -4.41
C CYS A 410 -27.14 -1.62 -4.68
N PRO A 411 -27.39 -2.54 -5.63
CA PRO A 411 -28.73 -3.08 -5.87
C PRO A 411 -29.36 -3.61 -4.59
N VAL A 412 -30.58 -3.19 -4.32
CA VAL A 412 -31.33 -3.63 -3.12
C VAL A 412 -31.63 -5.11 -3.24
N GLN A 413 -31.31 -5.86 -2.19
CA GLN A 413 -31.72 -7.26 -2.03
C GLN A 413 -32.69 -7.38 -0.87
N SER A 414 -33.72 -8.24 -1.02
CA SER A 414 -34.73 -8.48 0.00
C SER A 414 -34.53 -9.86 0.62
N TYR A 415 -34.57 -9.91 1.92
CA TYR A 415 -34.47 -11.14 2.71
C TYR A 415 -35.70 -11.27 3.58
N VAL A 416 -36.12 -12.49 3.80
CA VAL A 416 -37.23 -12.82 4.70
C VAL A 416 -36.72 -13.71 5.83
N PRO A 417 -37.28 -13.60 7.06
CA PRO A 417 -36.96 -14.52 8.13
C PRO A 417 -37.27 -15.97 7.74
N VAL A 418 -36.46 -16.91 8.22
CA VAL A 418 -36.71 -18.35 8.02
C VAL A 418 -37.91 -18.80 8.80
N LEU A 419 -38.13 -18.24 9.98
CA LEU A 419 -39.28 -18.52 10.85
C LEU A 419 -40.12 -17.26 11.04
N ARG A 420 -41.46 -17.39 11.02
CA ARG A 420 -42.42 -16.29 11.26
C ARG A 420 -42.31 -15.71 12.68
N THR A 421 -41.78 -16.49 13.62
CA THR A 421 -41.53 -16.06 15.00
C THR A 421 -40.24 -15.27 15.19
N GLN A 422 -39.40 -15.17 14.17
CA GLN A 422 -38.18 -14.37 14.23
C GLN A 422 -38.50 -12.87 14.29
N SER A 423 -38.02 -12.18 15.32
CA SER A 423 -38.15 -10.74 15.51
C SER A 423 -36.95 -9.97 15.00
N GLU A 424 -35.85 -10.66 14.74
CA GLU A 424 -34.59 -10.07 14.26
C GLU A 424 -33.96 -10.98 13.20
N ILE A 425 -33.30 -10.38 12.23
CA ILE A 425 -32.47 -11.08 11.24
C ILE A 425 -31.01 -10.70 11.49
N PHE A 426 -30.19 -11.71 11.68
CA PHE A 426 -28.77 -11.56 11.87
C PHE A 426 -28.02 -11.89 10.57
N PHE A 427 -27.39 -10.87 9.98
CA PHE A 427 -26.58 -11.02 8.78
C PHE A 427 -25.11 -11.10 9.12
N ARG A 428 -24.47 -12.21 8.79
CA ARG A 428 -23.02 -12.29 8.76
C ARG A 428 -22.53 -11.89 7.37
N VAL A 429 -21.81 -10.76 7.32
CA VAL A 429 -21.21 -10.24 6.09
C VAL A 429 -19.89 -10.93 5.84
N LEU A 430 -19.75 -11.54 4.68
CA LEU A 430 -18.54 -12.23 4.24
C LEU A 430 -17.96 -11.58 3.00
N ALA A 431 -16.64 -11.72 2.83
CA ALA A 431 -15.95 -11.35 1.61
C ALA A 431 -15.18 -12.53 1.00
N SER A 432 -14.84 -12.40 -0.29
CA SER A 432 -14.07 -13.39 -1.04
C SER A 432 -13.28 -12.79 -2.19
N HIS A 433 -12.16 -13.41 -2.50
CA HIS A 433 -11.37 -13.12 -3.71
C HIS A 433 -11.96 -13.72 -5.00
N LYS A 434 -12.90 -14.63 -4.90
CA LYS A 434 -13.55 -15.30 -6.03
C LYS A 434 -14.81 -14.54 -6.47
N SER A 435 -15.02 -14.40 -7.78
CA SER A 435 -16.21 -13.71 -8.32
C SER A 435 -17.49 -14.56 -8.24
N ASN A 436 -17.38 -15.88 -8.34
CA ASN A 436 -18.50 -16.79 -8.35
C ASN A 436 -18.45 -17.72 -7.16
N ILE A 437 -19.24 -17.38 -6.14
CA ILE A 437 -19.39 -18.15 -4.90
C ILE A 437 -20.87 -18.37 -4.68
N SER A 438 -21.23 -19.61 -4.41
CA SER A 438 -22.61 -20.00 -4.08
C SER A 438 -22.77 -20.35 -2.60
N PHE A 439 -21.67 -20.67 -1.91
CA PHE A 439 -21.74 -21.15 -0.52
C PHE A 439 -20.66 -20.51 0.35
N PRO A 440 -20.91 -20.32 1.67
CA PRO A 440 -19.98 -19.66 2.59
C PRO A 440 -18.87 -20.61 3.07
N ASP A 441 -18.16 -21.26 2.13
CA ASP A 441 -17.07 -22.19 2.45
C ASP A 441 -15.89 -21.44 3.09
N LYS A 442 -15.36 -21.93 4.21
CA LYS A 442 -14.29 -21.31 4.99
C LYS A 442 -13.00 -21.10 4.18
N ASP A 443 -12.73 -21.95 3.18
CA ASP A 443 -11.57 -21.83 2.30
C ASP A 443 -11.77 -20.79 1.18
N ALA A 444 -12.99 -20.31 1.00
CA ALA A 444 -13.36 -19.38 -0.07
C ALA A 444 -13.84 -18.03 0.45
N THR A 445 -14.29 -17.94 1.69
CA THR A 445 -14.87 -16.75 2.29
C THR A 445 -14.26 -16.45 3.67
N PHE A 446 -14.25 -15.19 4.05
CA PHE A 446 -13.83 -14.72 5.37
C PHE A 446 -14.79 -13.65 5.90
N PRO A 447 -15.02 -13.58 7.23
CA PRO A 447 -15.93 -12.60 7.81
C PRO A 447 -15.35 -11.18 7.75
N VAL A 448 -16.20 -10.20 7.48
CA VAL A 448 -15.86 -8.77 7.49
C VAL A 448 -16.75 -7.94 8.42
N GLY A 449 -17.88 -8.46 8.82
CA GLY A 449 -18.79 -7.80 9.77
C GLY A 449 -20.08 -8.55 10.00
N GLU A 450 -20.92 -7.95 10.85
CA GLU A 450 -22.22 -8.48 11.23
C GLU A 450 -23.23 -7.32 11.32
N VAL A 451 -24.46 -7.56 10.89
CA VAL A 451 -25.57 -6.61 10.95
C VAL A 451 -26.78 -7.31 11.51
N THR A 452 -27.43 -6.72 12.52
CA THR A 452 -28.71 -7.15 13.05
C THR A 452 -29.80 -6.15 12.63
N VAL A 453 -30.90 -6.64 12.08
CA VAL A 453 -32.03 -5.85 11.61
C VAL A 453 -33.29 -6.33 12.29
#